data_961b6850405e6b77d3722b251e97707c
#
_entry.id   961b6850405e6b77d3722b251e97707c
#
_cell.length_a   1.000
_cell.length_b   1.000
_cell.length_c   1.000
_cell.angle_alpha   90.00
_cell.angle_beta   90.00
_cell.angle_gamma   90.00
#
_symmetry.space_group_name_H-M   'P 1'
#
loop_
_entity.id
_entity.type
_entity.pdbx_description
1 polymer ?
#
loop_
_entity_poly.entity_id
_entity_poly.type
_entity_poly.pdbx_seq_one_letter_code
_entity_poly.pdbx_strand_id
1 'polypeptide(L)'
;MRNFKMTLSYDGSRYFGWERQPGKETIQGKLEAVLTRMCGAPVNVIGAGRTDAGVHARAMVANAYMDTDMEPESIRDYLNHYLPDDIGVAEVKEAADRFHARYRAVGKLYTYTCYVGETKPVFNRKYVTVLDGKPDVEKMRKAAEFLVGEHDFRSFCANPQMKKSTVRIVDSIEIQQKRDLLYLNFHGTGFLQNMVRILTGTLLEVGFGKRSVASVKEVLEAKDRKLAGYTAPPQGLCLMRVDY
;
A
#
# COMPACT_ATOMS: atom_id res chain seq x y z
N MET A 1 -13.87 -24.45 13.33
CA MET A 1 -13.44 -23.33 12.46
C MET A 1 -12.11 -22.82 12.98
N ARG A 2 -11.06 -22.77 12.12
CA ARG A 2 -9.67 -22.39 12.46
C ARG A 2 -9.37 -21.04 11.83
N ASN A 3 -8.53 -20.20 12.47
CA ASN A 3 -8.11 -18.91 11.93
C ASN A 3 -6.77 -19.04 11.21
N PHE A 4 -6.69 -18.68 9.93
CA PHE A 4 -5.47 -18.79 9.14
C PHE A 4 -4.95 -17.41 8.73
N LYS A 5 -3.69 -17.15 9.05
CA LYS A 5 -2.93 -15.97 8.59
C LYS A 5 -2.26 -16.30 7.26
N MET A 6 -2.41 -15.44 6.29
CA MET A 6 -1.83 -15.56 4.94
C MET A 6 -0.93 -14.37 4.63
N THR A 7 0.22 -14.61 4.01
CA THR A 7 1.09 -13.56 3.44
C THR A 7 1.03 -13.64 1.93
N LEU A 8 0.67 -12.53 1.30
CA LEU A 8 0.30 -12.46 -0.12
C LEU A 8 1.17 -11.45 -0.87
N SER A 9 1.45 -11.74 -2.14
CA SER A 9 1.98 -10.78 -3.10
C SER A 9 1.04 -10.64 -4.28
N TYR A 10 0.95 -9.43 -4.88
CA TYR A 10 0.14 -9.22 -6.08
C TYR A 10 0.59 -8.05 -6.93
N ASP A 11 0.43 -8.21 -8.25
CA ASP A 11 0.43 -7.11 -9.22
C ASP A 11 -0.99 -6.51 -9.26
N GLY A 12 -1.14 -5.31 -8.71
CA GLY A 12 -2.44 -4.61 -8.63
C GLY A 12 -2.92 -4.01 -9.95
N SER A 13 -2.13 -4.05 -11.04
CA SER A 13 -2.36 -3.27 -12.28
C SER A 13 -3.74 -3.41 -12.88
N ARG A 14 -4.35 -4.59 -12.82
CA ARG A 14 -5.67 -4.87 -13.39
C ARG A 14 -6.81 -4.89 -12.37
N TYR A 15 -6.51 -4.68 -11.08
CA TYR A 15 -7.49 -4.77 -10.01
C TYR A 15 -7.97 -3.39 -9.54
N PHE A 16 -9.24 -3.33 -9.16
CA PHE A 16 -9.85 -2.16 -8.52
C PHE A 16 -9.49 -2.05 -7.03
N GLY A 17 -8.27 -2.47 -6.68
CA GLY A 17 -7.72 -2.45 -5.34
C GLY A 17 -7.98 -3.74 -4.57
N TRP A 18 -7.74 -3.65 -3.25
CA TRP A 18 -7.91 -4.79 -2.36
C TRP A 18 -9.37 -5.13 -2.11
N GLU A 19 -10.17 -4.16 -1.64
CA GLU A 19 -11.50 -4.41 -1.07
C GLU A 19 -12.52 -4.83 -2.12
N ARG A 20 -13.32 -5.85 -1.80
CA ARG A 20 -14.41 -6.32 -2.64
C ARG A 20 -15.40 -5.20 -2.96
N GLN A 21 -15.73 -5.07 -4.24
CA GLN A 21 -16.68 -4.12 -4.78
C GLN A 21 -17.61 -4.83 -5.77
N PRO A 22 -18.93 -4.54 -5.76
CA PRO A 22 -19.86 -5.14 -6.71
C PRO A 22 -19.43 -4.90 -8.16
N GLY A 23 -19.42 -5.98 -8.95
CA GLY A 23 -19.10 -5.89 -10.40
C GLY A 23 -17.65 -5.56 -10.74
N LYS A 24 -16.73 -5.58 -9.78
CA LYS A 24 -15.31 -5.26 -10.00
C LYS A 24 -14.38 -6.38 -9.58
N GLU A 25 -13.32 -6.56 -10.36
CA GLU A 25 -12.22 -7.48 -10.03
C GLU A 25 -11.35 -6.86 -8.93
N THR A 26 -11.26 -7.54 -7.78
CA THR A 26 -10.49 -7.09 -6.61
C THR A 26 -9.67 -8.24 -6.04
N ILE A 27 -8.58 -7.94 -5.33
CA ILE A 27 -7.71 -8.96 -4.74
C ILE A 27 -8.48 -9.80 -3.71
N GLN A 28 -9.21 -9.15 -2.80
CA GLN A 28 -10.03 -9.82 -1.79
C GLN A 28 -11.08 -10.73 -2.44
N GLY A 29 -11.74 -10.25 -3.49
CA GLY A 29 -12.76 -11.05 -4.20
C GLY A 29 -12.20 -12.31 -4.83
N LYS A 30 -10.98 -12.27 -5.40
CA LYS A 30 -10.30 -13.46 -5.95
C LYS A 30 -9.97 -14.47 -4.86
N LEU A 31 -9.41 -14.01 -3.75
CA LEU A 31 -9.10 -14.88 -2.59
C LEU A 31 -10.35 -15.53 -2.02
N GLU A 32 -11.41 -14.75 -1.78
CA GLU A 32 -12.67 -15.26 -1.23
C GLU A 32 -13.32 -16.28 -2.16
N ALA A 33 -13.27 -16.07 -3.47
CA ALA A 33 -13.82 -17.04 -4.45
C ALA A 33 -13.09 -18.39 -4.39
N VAL A 34 -11.76 -18.39 -4.35
CA VAL A 34 -10.95 -19.62 -4.27
C VAL A 34 -11.13 -20.31 -2.94
N LEU A 35 -11.10 -19.58 -1.82
CA LEU A 35 -11.30 -20.15 -0.49
C LEU A 35 -12.73 -20.69 -0.28
N THR A 36 -13.75 -19.97 -0.78
CA THR A 36 -15.14 -20.44 -0.75
C THR A 36 -15.31 -21.77 -1.51
N ARG A 37 -14.66 -21.88 -2.68
CA ARG A 37 -14.65 -23.15 -3.44
C ARG A 37 -13.95 -24.27 -2.68
N MET A 38 -12.83 -23.97 -2.01
CA MET A 38 -12.05 -24.94 -1.21
C MET A 38 -12.85 -25.47 -0.03
N CYS A 39 -13.52 -24.57 0.71
CA CYS A 39 -14.26 -24.92 1.93
C CYS A 39 -15.70 -25.37 1.67
N GLY A 40 -16.23 -25.23 0.45
CA GLY A 40 -17.64 -25.50 0.14
C GLY A 40 -18.64 -24.53 0.81
N ALA A 41 -18.18 -23.49 1.46
CA ALA A 41 -18.96 -22.47 2.19
C ALA A 41 -18.34 -21.09 2.06
N PRO A 42 -19.12 -19.98 2.16
CA PRO A 42 -18.59 -18.63 2.05
C PRO A 42 -17.48 -18.33 3.06
N VAL A 43 -16.34 -17.84 2.57
CA VAL A 43 -15.19 -17.42 3.38
C VAL A 43 -14.99 -15.93 3.24
N ASN A 44 -14.90 -15.21 4.37
CA ASN A 44 -14.55 -13.80 4.40
C ASN A 44 -13.06 -13.61 4.71
N VAL A 45 -12.37 -12.80 3.91
CA VAL A 45 -10.95 -12.51 4.07
C VAL A 45 -10.78 -11.10 4.67
N ILE A 46 -10.00 -11.01 5.72
CA ILE A 46 -9.70 -9.76 6.42
C ILE A 46 -8.27 -9.35 6.10
N GLY A 47 -8.08 -8.28 5.32
CA GLY A 47 -6.75 -7.75 5.03
C GLY A 47 -6.22 -6.82 6.11
N ALA A 48 -4.90 -6.74 6.28
CA ALA A 48 -4.23 -5.80 7.18
C ALA A 48 -4.52 -4.33 6.83
N GLY A 49 -4.85 -4.06 5.58
CA GLY A 49 -5.26 -2.75 5.09
C GLY A 49 -5.87 -2.87 3.70
N ARG A 50 -6.22 -1.71 3.15
CA ARG A 50 -6.71 -1.59 1.78
C ARG A 50 -5.61 -0.98 0.93
N THR A 51 -5.39 -1.53 -0.26
CA THR A 51 -4.62 -0.87 -1.31
C THR A 51 -5.59 -0.31 -2.34
N ASP A 52 -5.25 0.85 -2.92
CA ASP A 52 -6.06 1.49 -3.97
C ASP A 52 -5.96 0.71 -5.28
N ALA A 53 -6.84 1.01 -6.24
CA ALA A 53 -6.78 0.46 -7.58
C ALA A 53 -5.40 0.70 -8.21
N GLY A 54 -4.81 -0.34 -8.80
CA GLY A 54 -3.49 -0.29 -9.44
C GLY A 54 -2.28 -0.35 -8.49
N VAL A 55 -2.49 -0.40 -7.17
CA VAL A 55 -1.42 -0.49 -6.17
C VAL A 55 -1.03 -1.93 -5.91
N HIS A 56 0.27 -2.20 -5.81
CA HIS A 56 0.84 -3.53 -5.63
C HIS A 56 1.10 -3.88 -4.16
N ALA A 57 1.37 -5.16 -3.89
CA ALA A 57 1.91 -5.60 -2.61
C ALA A 57 2.92 -6.74 -2.80
N ARG A 58 3.98 -6.73 -1.98
CA ARG A 58 4.92 -7.86 -1.83
C ARG A 58 4.64 -8.69 -0.59
N ALA A 59 4.03 -8.07 0.43
CA ALA A 59 3.71 -8.78 1.67
C ALA A 59 2.43 -8.22 2.33
N MET A 60 1.31 -8.26 1.61
CA MET A 60 0.00 -8.07 2.23
C MET A 60 -0.27 -9.22 3.18
N VAL A 61 -0.70 -8.90 4.39
CA VAL A 61 -1.18 -9.92 5.34
C VAL A 61 -2.69 -9.91 5.39
N ALA A 62 -3.28 -11.10 5.37
CA ALA A 62 -4.70 -11.30 5.56
C ALA A 62 -4.95 -12.46 6.52
N ASN A 63 -6.16 -12.51 7.08
CA ASN A 63 -6.63 -13.72 7.78
C ASN A 63 -8.05 -14.08 7.37
N ALA A 64 -8.37 -15.37 7.52
CA ALA A 64 -9.71 -15.90 7.32
C ALA A 64 -9.99 -17.02 8.30
N TYR A 65 -11.26 -17.10 8.76
CA TYR A 65 -11.74 -18.23 9.52
C TYR A 65 -12.31 -19.25 8.55
N MET A 66 -11.81 -20.48 8.61
CA MET A 66 -12.18 -21.57 7.71
C MET A 66 -12.50 -22.84 8.48
N ASP A 67 -13.51 -23.56 8.01
CA ASP A 67 -13.84 -24.89 8.49
C ASP A 67 -13.21 -25.90 7.54
N THR A 68 -12.01 -26.35 7.88
CA THR A 68 -11.22 -27.26 7.05
C THR A 68 -10.19 -27.99 7.92
N ASP A 69 -9.96 -29.26 7.59
CA ASP A 69 -8.91 -30.11 8.19
C ASP A 69 -7.57 -30.01 7.41
N MET A 70 -7.54 -29.21 6.33
CA MET A 70 -6.32 -29.07 5.53
C MET A 70 -5.19 -28.43 6.34
N GLU A 71 -3.97 -28.92 6.13
CA GLU A 71 -2.77 -28.31 6.66
C GLU A 71 -2.46 -26.99 5.96
N PRO A 72 -1.82 -26.03 6.65
CA PRO A 72 -1.51 -24.70 6.11
C PRO A 72 -0.79 -24.73 4.76
N GLU A 73 0.16 -25.66 4.58
CA GLU A 73 0.91 -25.82 3.33
C GLU A 73 -0.01 -26.26 2.19
N SER A 74 -0.95 -27.15 2.44
CA SER A 74 -1.92 -27.62 1.45
C SER A 74 -2.88 -26.50 1.04
N ILE A 75 -3.28 -25.64 1.99
CA ILE A 75 -4.09 -24.45 1.70
C ILE A 75 -3.30 -23.47 0.82
N ARG A 76 -2.01 -23.21 1.13
CA ARG A 76 -1.13 -22.38 0.30
C ARG A 76 -1.04 -22.91 -1.12
N ASP A 77 -0.79 -24.19 -1.28
CA ASP A 77 -0.62 -24.83 -2.58
C ASP A 77 -1.92 -24.82 -3.39
N TYR A 78 -3.06 -25.04 -2.74
CA TYR A 78 -4.38 -24.90 -3.34
C TYR A 78 -4.63 -23.46 -3.83
N LEU A 79 -4.32 -22.45 -2.99
CA LEU A 79 -4.46 -21.05 -3.38
C LEU A 79 -3.59 -20.72 -4.58
N ASN A 80 -2.31 -21.09 -4.57
CA ASN A 80 -1.39 -20.82 -5.68
C ASN A 80 -1.75 -21.57 -6.97
N HIS A 81 -2.46 -22.71 -6.88
CA HIS A 81 -2.92 -23.45 -8.04
C HIS A 81 -4.14 -22.78 -8.72
N TYR A 82 -5.05 -22.19 -7.93
CA TYR A 82 -6.31 -21.66 -8.47
C TYR A 82 -6.37 -20.13 -8.56
N LEU A 83 -5.46 -19.41 -7.91
CA LEU A 83 -5.34 -17.96 -8.07
C LEU A 83 -4.71 -17.64 -9.43
N PRO A 84 -5.05 -16.47 -10.01
CA PRO A 84 -4.39 -16.02 -11.23
C PRO A 84 -2.90 -15.68 -10.96
N ASP A 85 -2.07 -15.74 -12.00
CA ASP A 85 -0.59 -15.57 -11.95
C ASP A 85 -0.11 -14.27 -11.28
N ASP A 86 -0.97 -13.28 -11.19
CA ASP A 86 -0.67 -11.98 -10.59
C ASP A 86 -1.05 -11.88 -9.10
N ILE A 87 -1.48 -13.00 -8.47
CA ILE A 87 -1.71 -13.10 -7.03
C ILE A 87 -1.03 -14.38 -6.52
N GLY A 88 -0.04 -14.22 -5.64
CA GLY A 88 0.67 -15.34 -5.03
C GLY A 88 0.55 -15.35 -3.51
N VAL A 89 0.49 -16.54 -2.92
CA VAL A 89 0.48 -16.79 -1.47
C VAL A 89 1.84 -17.36 -1.07
N ALA A 90 2.63 -16.57 -0.37
CA ALA A 90 3.95 -16.98 0.09
C ALA A 90 3.89 -17.91 1.30
N GLU A 91 2.95 -17.66 2.20
CA GLU A 91 2.83 -18.38 3.45
C GLU A 91 1.37 -18.43 3.92
N VAL A 92 0.98 -19.58 4.49
CA VAL A 92 -0.23 -19.76 5.29
C VAL A 92 0.19 -20.35 6.62
N LYS A 93 -0.32 -19.83 7.73
CA LYS A 93 -0.10 -20.33 9.08
C LYS A 93 -1.39 -20.31 9.87
N GLU A 94 -1.61 -21.30 10.71
CA GLU A 94 -2.65 -21.20 11.72
C GLU A 94 -2.32 -20.09 12.71
N ALA A 95 -3.26 -19.26 13.04
CA ALA A 95 -3.12 -18.13 13.94
C ALA A 95 -4.05 -18.28 15.14
N ALA A 96 -3.72 -17.62 16.25
CA ALA A 96 -4.61 -17.61 17.41
C ALA A 96 -6.01 -17.09 17.01
N ASP A 97 -7.07 -17.60 17.65
CA ASP A 97 -8.47 -17.23 17.33
C ASP A 97 -8.71 -15.72 17.36
N ARG A 98 -8.07 -15.01 18.28
CA ARG A 98 -8.19 -13.54 18.41
C ARG A 98 -7.27 -12.73 17.46
N PHE A 99 -6.52 -13.41 16.59
CA PHE A 99 -5.70 -12.69 15.60
C PHE A 99 -6.60 -12.03 14.56
N HIS A 100 -6.34 -10.76 14.30
CA HIS A 100 -7.06 -9.97 13.30
C HIS A 100 -6.03 -9.17 12.51
N ALA A 101 -5.87 -9.47 11.22
CA ALA A 101 -4.82 -8.91 10.38
C ALA A 101 -4.77 -7.37 10.40
N ARG A 102 -5.92 -6.70 10.51
CA ARG A 102 -5.98 -5.24 10.51
C ARG A 102 -5.71 -4.62 11.88
N TYR A 103 -6.31 -5.17 12.95
CA TYR A 103 -6.27 -4.52 14.26
C TYR A 103 -5.02 -4.90 15.09
N ARG A 104 -4.32 -5.95 14.69
CA ARG A 104 -3.06 -6.36 15.32
C ARG A 104 -1.83 -5.81 14.61
N ALA A 105 -2.00 -5.21 13.44
CA ALA A 105 -0.89 -4.56 12.74
C ALA A 105 -0.44 -3.31 13.50
N VAL A 106 0.86 -3.23 13.78
CA VAL A 106 1.51 -2.13 14.50
C VAL A 106 2.25 -1.18 13.56
N GLY A 107 2.63 -1.65 12.35
CA GLY A 107 3.31 -0.85 11.34
C GLY A 107 3.10 -1.36 9.92
N LYS A 108 3.37 -0.49 8.94
CA LYS A 108 3.36 -0.80 7.52
C LYS A 108 4.46 -0.04 6.80
N LEU A 109 5.18 -0.76 5.94
CA LEU A 109 6.17 -0.18 5.05
C LEU A 109 5.61 -0.16 3.62
N TYR A 110 5.57 1.02 3.03
CA TYR A 110 5.29 1.24 1.61
C TYR A 110 6.52 1.80 0.91
N THR A 111 6.77 1.32 -0.29
CA THR A 111 7.76 1.91 -1.19
C THR A 111 7.06 2.49 -2.41
N TYR A 112 7.34 3.75 -2.71
CA TYR A 112 6.98 4.35 -3.99
C TYR A 112 8.22 4.45 -4.86
N THR A 113 8.14 3.89 -6.08
CA THR A 113 9.28 3.85 -7.01
C THR A 113 9.02 4.76 -8.20
N CYS A 114 9.94 5.70 -8.42
CA CYS A 114 9.97 6.54 -9.62
C CYS A 114 11.14 6.11 -10.52
N TYR A 115 10.97 6.31 -11.82
CA TYR A 115 12.02 6.15 -12.82
C TYR A 115 12.43 7.51 -13.35
N VAL A 116 13.75 7.79 -13.33
CA VAL A 116 14.37 9.07 -13.72
C VAL A 116 15.40 8.91 -14.85
N GLY A 117 15.41 7.75 -15.51
CA GLY A 117 16.33 7.47 -16.64
C GLY A 117 15.83 8.08 -17.95
N GLU A 118 16.74 8.16 -18.92
CA GLU A 118 16.48 8.75 -20.23
C GLU A 118 15.71 7.83 -21.17
N THR A 119 15.82 6.50 -20.96
CA THR A 119 15.13 5.51 -21.80
C THR A 119 13.87 4.99 -21.12
N LYS A 120 12.92 4.45 -21.87
CA LYS A 120 11.68 3.89 -21.32
C LYS A 120 11.98 2.62 -20.48
N PRO A 121 11.45 2.48 -19.27
CA PRO A 121 11.64 1.29 -18.42
C PRO A 121 10.72 0.13 -18.86
N VAL A 122 10.95 -0.45 -20.02
CA VAL A 122 10.05 -1.41 -20.67
C VAL A 122 9.64 -2.56 -19.76
N PHE A 123 10.60 -3.16 -19.02
CA PHE A 123 10.32 -4.28 -18.12
C PHE A 123 9.66 -3.85 -16.82
N ASN A 124 10.01 -2.67 -16.30
CA ASN A 124 9.51 -2.16 -15.02
C ASN A 124 8.32 -1.20 -15.15
N ARG A 125 7.83 -0.94 -16.37
CA ARG A 125 6.80 0.09 -16.65
C ARG A 125 5.52 0.00 -15.82
N LYS A 126 5.20 -1.21 -15.34
CA LYS A 126 4.02 -1.45 -14.49
C LYS A 126 4.27 -1.15 -13.00
N TYR A 127 5.54 -1.00 -12.60
CA TYR A 127 5.95 -0.94 -11.19
C TYR A 127 6.69 0.36 -10.84
N VAL A 128 6.74 1.30 -11.78
CA VAL A 128 7.39 2.60 -11.57
C VAL A 128 6.53 3.73 -12.16
N THR A 129 6.68 4.91 -11.60
CA THR A 129 6.19 6.14 -12.21
C THR A 129 7.34 6.82 -12.92
N VAL A 130 7.25 6.99 -14.24
CA VAL A 130 8.26 7.72 -15.02
C VAL A 130 8.12 9.22 -14.73
N LEU A 131 9.23 9.84 -14.36
CA LEU A 131 9.31 11.29 -14.14
C LEU A 131 9.92 11.97 -15.36
N ASP A 132 9.47 13.18 -15.63
CA ASP A 132 10.06 14.06 -16.64
C ASP A 132 11.19 14.88 -15.99
N GLY A 133 12.40 14.31 -15.98
CA GLY A 133 13.59 14.89 -15.36
C GLY A 133 13.92 14.33 -13.97
N LYS A 134 14.98 14.87 -13.38
CA LYS A 134 15.55 14.44 -12.09
C LYS A 134 15.18 15.46 -11.01
N PRO A 135 14.40 15.06 -9.97
CA PRO A 135 14.10 15.96 -8.86
C PRO A 135 15.31 16.15 -7.95
N ASP A 136 15.35 17.27 -7.24
CA ASP A 136 16.32 17.56 -6.17
C ASP A 136 15.98 16.71 -4.93
N VAL A 137 16.69 15.60 -4.78
CA VAL A 137 16.46 14.62 -3.69
C VAL A 137 16.74 15.21 -2.31
N GLU A 138 17.72 16.13 -2.20
CA GLU A 138 18.05 16.75 -0.92
C GLU A 138 16.94 17.69 -0.44
N LYS A 139 16.32 18.44 -1.34
CA LYS A 139 15.13 19.25 -0.98
C LYS A 139 13.95 18.35 -0.58
N MET A 140 13.76 17.22 -1.26
CA MET A 140 12.73 16.26 -0.90
C MET A 140 12.95 15.67 0.50
N ARG A 141 14.19 15.29 0.85
CA ARG A 141 14.55 14.79 2.19
C ARG A 141 14.25 15.80 3.29
N LYS A 142 14.71 17.05 3.11
CA LYS A 142 14.42 18.15 4.05
C LYS A 142 12.92 18.38 4.23
N ALA A 143 12.14 18.30 3.16
CA ALA A 143 10.69 18.44 3.23
C ALA A 143 10.01 17.26 3.92
N ALA A 144 10.54 16.04 3.75
CA ALA A 144 10.02 14.84 4.39
C ALA A 144 10.16 14.85 5.91
N GLU A 145 11.17 15.54 6.47
CA GLU A 145 11.36 15.69 7.91
C GLU A 145 10.15 16.30 8.62
N PHE A 146 9.43 17.24 7.98
CA PHE A 146 8.21 17.84 8.54
C PHE A 146 7.03 16.86 8.65
N LEU A 147 7.10 15.73 7.95
CA LEU A 147 6.03 14.74 7.88
C LEU A 147 6.25 13.54 8.82
N VAL A 148 7.42 13.48 9.44
CA VAL A 148 7.75 12.42 10.43
C VAL A 148 7.18 12.80 11.78
N GLY A 149 6.61 11.82 12.49
CA GLY A 149 5.98 11.99 13.79
C GLY A 149 4.47 11.79 13.75
N GLU A 150 3.82 12.14 14.87
CA GLU A 150 2.37 12.12 15.00
C GLU A 150 1.78 13.43 14.51
N HIS A 151 0.95 13.38 13.46
CA HIS A 151 0.32 14.55 12.86
C HIS A 151 -1.11 14.25 12.40
N ASP A 152 -1.91 15.30 12.27
CA ASP A 152 -3.19 15.25 11.56
C ASP A 152 -2.94 15.36 10.05
N PHE A 153 -2.95 14.21 9.36
CA PHE A 153 -2.72 14.12 7.92
C PHE A 153 -3.96 14.39 7.06
N ARG A 154 -4.88 15.22 7.52
CA ARG A 154 -6.10 15.56 6.76
C ARG A 154 -5.80 16.13 5.38
N SER A 155 -4.78 16.98 5.23
CA SER A 155 -4.32 17.50 3.94
C SER A 155 -3.87 16.41 2.96
N PHE A 156 -3.48 15.25 3.47
CA PHE A 156 -3.00 14.12 2.68
C PHE A 156 -4.02 12.97 2.60
N CYS A 157 -5.30 13.26 2.83
CA CYS A 157 -6.39 12.31 2.75
C CYS A 157 -7.31 12.61 1.56
N ALA A 158 -7.53 11.62 0.67
CA ALA A 158 -8.43 11.79 -0.47
C ALA A 158 -9.92 11.72 -0.10
N ASN A 159 -10.26 11.31 1.14
CA ASN A 159 -11.63 11.27 1.61
C ASN A 159 -11.95 12.52 2.44
N PRO A 160 -12.64 13.54 1.86
CA PRO A 160 -12.95 14.77 2.56
C PRO A 160 -14.02 14.57 3.67
N GLN A 161 -14.81 13.50 3.57
CA GLN A 161 -15.88 13.17 4.50
C GLN A 161 -15.45 12.13 5.54
N MET A 162 -14.16 12.01 5.82
CA MET A 162 -13.67 11.04 6.77
C MET A 162 -14.18 11.33 8.19
N LYS A 163 -15.02 10.44 8.71
CA LYS A 163 -15.59 10.54 10.07
C LYS A 163 -14.62 10.08 11.17
N LYS A 164 -13.64 9.23 10.82
CA LYS A 164 -12.63 8.73 11.76
C LYS A 164 -11.45 9.70 11.83
N SER A 165 -10.67 9.60 12.91
CA SER A 165 -9.45 10.40 13.10
C SER A 165 -8.52 10.31 11.88
N THR A 166 -8.00 11.47 11.47
CA THR A 166 -6.97 11.63 10.44
C THR A 166 -5.56 11.71 11.01
N VAL A 167 -5.42 11.61 12.34
CA VAL A 167 -4.13 11.54 13.03
C VAL A 167 -3.47 10.19 12.74
N ARG A 168 -2.19 10.22 12.32
CA ARG A 168 -1.34 9.04 12.08
C ARG A 168 0.06 9.32 12.58
N ILE A 169 0.80 8.22 12.85
CA ILE A 169 2.22 8.29 13.13
C ILE A 169 2.96 7.79 11.89
N VAL A 170 3.81 8.64 11.34
CA VAL A 170 4.79 8.29 10.30
C VAL A 170 6.14 8.17 11.00
N ASP A 171 6.66 6.96 11.10
CA ASP A 171 7.90 6.69 11.83
C ASP A 171 9.13 7.15 11.05
N SER A 172 9.10 6.96 9.72
CA SER A 172 10.18 7.40 8.84
C SER A 172 9.71 7.61 7.40
N ILE A 173 10.41 8.52 6.70
CA ILE A 173 10.35 8.71 5.24
C ILE A 173 11.79 8.72 4.73
N GLU A 174 12.20 7.67 4.05
CA GLU A 174 13.54 7.54 3.48
C GLU A 174 13.49 7.72 1.96
N ILE A 175 14.34 8.59 1.42
CA ILE A 175 14.39 8.86 -0.01
C ILE A 175 15.80 8.52 -0.52
N GLN A 176 15.88 7.56 -1.44
CA GLN A 176 17.14 7.05 -1.98
C GLN A 176 17.07 6.98 -3.50
N GLN A 177 18.10 7.48 -4.18
CA GLN A 177 18.28 7.28 -5.61
C GLN A 177 19.36 6.21 -5.84
N LYS A 178 19.03 5.21 -6.66
CA LYS A 178 19.96 4.17 -7.11
C LYS A 178 19.86 4.06 -8.64
N ARG A 179 20.90 4.51 -9.34
CA ARG A 179 20.89 4.61 -10.81
C ARG A 179 19.67 5.43 -11.29
N ASP A 180 18.85 4.84 -12.14
CA ASP A 180 17.65 5.45 -12.73
C ASP A 180 16.38 5.29 -11.88
N LEU A 181 16.49 4.75 -10.66
CA LEU A 181 15.36 4.54 -9.77
C LEU A 181 15.47 5.44 -8.54
N LEU A 182 14.37 6.12 -8.24
CA LEU A 182 14.18 6.90 -7.02
C LEU A 182 13.14 6.18 -6.16
N TYR A 183 13.54 5.81 -4.95
CA TYR A 183 12.71 5.12 -3.97
C TYR A 183 12.33 6.07 -2.84
N LEU A 184 11.04 6.13 -2.54
CA LEU A 184 10.51 6.79 -1.36
C LEU A 184 9.87 5.72 -0.47
N ASN A 185 10.48 5.46 0.68
CA ASN A 185 10.02 4.47 1.65
C ASN A 185 9.28 5.18 2.78
N PHE A 186 8.06 4.77 3.06
CA PHE A 186 7.21 5.33 4.10
C PHE A 186 6.88 4.24 5.12
N HIS A 187 7.33 4.40 6.36
CA HIS A 187 6.94 3.55 7.48
C HIS A 187 6.04 4.31 8.46
N GLY A 188 5.01 3.65 8.98
CA GLY A 188 4.09 4.25 9.95
C GLY A 188 3.02 3.27 10.42
N THR A 189 2.30 3.64 11.46
CA THR A 189 1.27 2.79 12.09
C THR A 189 0.07 2.52 11.19
N GLY A 190 -0.18 3.40 10.21
CA GLY A 190 -1.23 3.27 9.21
C GLY A 190 -1.34 4.51 8.34
N PHE A 191 -2.00 4.36 7.20
CA PHE A 191 -2.13 5.43 6.21
C PHE A 191 -3.60 5.66 5.85
N LEU A 192 -3.94 6.92 5.56
CA LEU A 192 -5.25 7.35 5.08
C LEU A 192 -5.41 6.98 3.59
N GLN A 193 -6.62 7.15 3.07
CA GLN A 193 -6.89 6.91 1.65
C GLN A 193 -6.00 7.79 0.76
N ASN A 194 -5.25 7.18 -0.14
CA ASN A 194 -4.26 7.78 -1.03
C ASN A 194 -3.11 8.53 -0.33
N MET A 195 -2.97 8.46 1.00
CA MET A 195 -2.03 9.28 1.77
C MET A 195 -0.60 9.18 1.23
N VAL A 196 -0.04 7.98 1.09
CA VAL A 196 1.33 7.80 0.59
C VAL A 196 1.52 8.40 -0.81
N ARG A 197 0.54 8.26 -1.68
CA ARG A 197 0.59 8.82 -3.04
C ARG A 197 0.52 10.35 -3.05
N ILE A 198 -0.26 10.94 -2.14
CA ILE A 198 -0.36 12.41 -2.00
C ILE A 198 0.93 12.96 -1.38
N LEU A 199 1.48 12.30 -0.36
CA LEU A 199 2.79 12.62 0.21
C LEU A 199 3.87 12.60 -0.88
N THR A 200 3.90 11.53 -1.68
CA THR A 200 4.84 11.40 -2.81
C THR A 200 4.70 12.54 -3.80
N GLY A 201 3.48 12.85 -4.27
CA GLY A 201 3.26 13.94 -5.21
C GLY A 201 3.69 15.29 -4.66
N THR A 202 3.42 15.55 -3.37
CA THR A 202 3.84 16.78 -2.69
C THR A 202 5.37 16.88 -2.60
N LEU A 203 6.06 15.80 -2.23
CA LEU A 203 7.52 15.77 -2.18
C LEU A 203 8.16 15.89 -3.56
N LEU A 204 7.56 15.30 -4.59
CA LEU A 204 8.02 15.47 -5.98
C LEU A 204 7.88 16.92 -6.46
N GLU A 205 6.79 17.61 -6.08
CA GLU A 205 6.66 19.06 -6.38
C GLU A 205 7.77 19.89 -5.74
N VAL A 206 8.21 19.54 -4.51
CA VAL A 206 9.38 20.15 -3.87
C VAL A 206 10.65 19.85 -4.66
N GLY A 207 10.88 18.60 -5.03
CA GLY A 207 12.06 18.18 -5.78
C GLY A 207 12.18 18.86 -7.14
N PHE A 208 11.07 19.12 -7.81
CA PHE A 208 11.03 19.86 -9.07
C PHE A 208 10.97 21.40 -8.91
N GLY A 209 11.08 21.91 -7.67
CA GLY A 209 11.07 23.36 -7.41
C GLY A 209 9.73 24.05 -7.63
N LYS A 210 8.63 23.29 -7.80
CA LYS A 210 7.27 23.81 -7.92
C LYS A 210 6.70 24.32 -6.59
N ARG A 211 7.36 23.94 -5.51
CA ARG A 211 6.96 24.21 -4.13
C ARG A 211 8.21 24.36 -3.25
N SER A 212 8.19 25.26 -2.28
CA SER A 212 9.29 25.40 -1.31
C SER A 212 9.29 24.22 -0.30
N VAL A 213 10.45 23.96 0.28
CA VAL A 213 10.60 22.97 1.36
C VAL A 213 9.68 23.31 2.55
N ALA A 214 9.64 24.58 2.95
CA ALA A 214 8.84 25.04 4.10
C ALA A 214 7.33 24.88 3.87
N SER A 215 6.85 24.97 2.62
CA SER A 215 5.43 24.85 2.30
C SER A 215 4.83 23.50 2.71
N VAL A 216 5.65 22.45 2.86
CA VAL A 216 5.14 21.12 3.30
C VAL A 216 4.62 21.17 4.73
N LYS A 217 5.29 21.93 5.62
CA LYS A 217 4.81 22.18 6.97
C LYS A 217 3.50 22.97 6.96
N GLU A 218 3.42 24.02 6.14
CA GLU A 218 2.20 24.82 5.99
C GLU A 218 1.01 23.98 5.50
N VAL A 219 1.24 23.09 4.53
CA VAL A 219 0.21 22.14 4.05
C VAL A 219 -0.26 21.20 5.16
N LEU A 220 0.66 20.67 5.97
CA LEU A 220 0.34 19.78 7.07
C LEU A 220 -0.56 20.49 8.12
N GLU A 221 -0.20 21.71 8.48
CA GLU A 221 -0.90 22.52 9.47
C GLU A 221 -2.26 23.01 8.99
N ALA A 222 -2.41 23.28 7.68
CA ALA A 222 -3.62 23.82 7.09
C ALA A 222 -4.81 22.84 7.08
N LYS A 223 -4.55 21.52 7.14
CA LYS A 223 -5.58 20.45 7.12
C LYS A 223 -6.53 20.52 5.92
N ASP A 224 -6.04 21.06 4.80
CA ASP A 224 -6.77 21.21 3.55
C ASP A 224 -6.10 20.41 2.41
N ARG A 225 -6.83 19.42 1.86
CA ARG A 225 -6.37 18.59 0.74
C ARG A 225 -5.98 19.41 -0.51
N LYS A 226 -6.61 20.54 -0.72
CA LYS A 226 -6.39 21.38 -1.91
C LYS A 226 -4.99 22.01 -1.93
N LEU A 227 -4.37 22.18 -0.77
CA LEU A 227 -3.04 22.74 -0.63
C LEU A 227 -1.93 21.71 -0.82
N ALA A 228 -2.22 20.42 -0.65
CA ALA A 228 -1.28 19.35 -0.90
C ALA A 228 -1.07 19.13 -2.41
N GLY A 229 0.06 18.51 -2.76
CA GLY A 229 0.39 18.16 -4.14
C GLY A 229 -0.57 17.16 -4.77
N TYR A 230 -0.32 16.82 -6.02
CA TYR A 230 -1.13 15.85 -6.75
C TYR A 230 -1.04 14.44 -6.15
N THR A 231 -2.04 13.62 -6.43
CA THR A 231 -2.00 12.20 -6.07
C THR A 231 -1.14 11.45 -7.09
N ALA A 232 0.04 11.00 -6.69
CA ALA A 232 0.95 10.26 -7.56
C ALA A 232 0.30 8.99 -8.12
N PRO A 233 0.64 8.56 -9.35
CA PRO A 233 0.06 7.39 -10.01
C PRO A 233 0.19 6.11 -9.16
N PRO A 234 -0.77 5.16 -9.20
CA PRO A 234 -0.78 4.00 -8.32
C PRO A 234 0.32 2.98 -8.62
N GLN A 235 0.74 2.85 -9.87
CA GLN A 235 1.68 1.81 -10.31
C GLN A 235 3.09 1.93 -9.69
N GLY A 236 3.46 3.10 -9.15
CA GLY A 236 4.71 3.25 -8.42
C GLY A 236 4.64 2.73 -6.99
N LEU A 237 3.44 2.52 -6.43
CA LEU A 237 3.24 2.19 -5.02
C LEU A 237 3.15 0.68 -4.78
N CYS A 238 3.91 0.21 -3.80
CA CYS A 238 3.88 -1.18 -3.35
C CYS A 238 3.90 -1.26 -1.81
N LEU A 239 2.99 -2.05 -1.24
CA LEU A 239 3.06 -2.45 0.17
C LEU A 239 4.16 -3.52 0.32
N MET A 240 5.21 -3.20 1.06
CA MET A 240 6.40 -4.04 1.21
C MET A 240 6.34 -4.95 2.44
N ARG A 241 5.72 -4.48 3.54
CA ARG A 241 5.68 -5.21 4.81
C ARG A 241 4.53 -4.72 5.69
N VAL A 242 4.02 -5.63 6.50
CA VAL A 242 3.10 -5.36 7.62
C VAL A 242 3.72 -5.93 8.88
N ASP A 243 3.85 -5.10 9.91
CA ASP A 243 4.45 -5.44 11.20
C ASP A 243 3.35 -5.76 12.24
N TYR A 244 3.63 -6.76 13.13
CA TYR A 244 2.72 -7.25 14.17
C TYR A 244 3.41 -7.35 15.53
#